data_d6805cfd98b03a99dd94814bc6c08f33
#
_entry.id   d6805cfd98b03a99dd94814bc6c08f33
#
_cell.length_a   1.000
_cell.length_b   1.000
_cell.length_c   1.000
_cell.angle_alpha   90.00
_cell.angle_beta   90.00
_cell.angle_gamma   90.00
#
_symmetry.space_group_name_H-M   'P 1'
#
loop_
_entity.id
_entity.type
_entity.pdbx_description
1 polymer ?
#
loop_
_entity_poly.entity_id
_entity_poly.type
_entity_poly.pdbx_seq_one_letter_code
_entity_poly.pdbx_strand_id
1 'polypeptide(L)'
;MDLKVGQKINLTSGGAVTIIKELGRGGQGIVYLVDLNGEKKALKWYLKSPDDKFYKNLQQNVINGAPSEAFLWPEYLTERQFGSCGYIMKLRPTNYFEFSNFLLAKKTFASYTAMLAAAMKICNGFMMLHRFGYSYQDLNDGNFFIDPKTGDVLICDNDNVMPQGEKSGIMGKARYMAPEIVAGGVPDKYSDRFSLTVILFMLFYANHPFEGAKTVACPCMTESFEKKFYGSEAVFIYDTGDNSNRPDRKSVV
;
A
#
# COMPACT_ATOMS: atom_id res chain seq x y z
N MET A 1 -2.53 -4.22 22.24
CA MET A 1 -3.15 -5.40 22.89
C MET A 1 -3.85 -6.23 21.83
N ASP A 2 -3.63 -7.54 21.81
CA ASP A 2 -4.25 -8.45 20.85
C ASP A 2 -5.73 -8.70 21.24
N LEU A 3 -6.61 -8.71 20.23
CA LEU A 3 -8.02 -8.99 20.43
C LEU A 3 -8.26 -10.50 20.44
N LYS A 4 -9.25 -10.95 21.21
CA LYS A 4 -9.57 -12.38 21.37
C LYS A 4 -10.76 -12.78 20.49
N VAL A 5 -10.79 -14.03 20.05
CA VAL A 5 -11.94 -14.61 19.34
C VAL A 5 -13.18 -14.48 20.22
N GLY A 6 -14.31 -14.07 19.62
CA GLY A 6 -15.57 -13.79 20.31
C GLY A 6 -15.64 -12.41 20.96
N GLN A 7 -14.55 -11.65 21.05
CA GLN A 7 -14.55 -10.29 21.59
C GLN A 7 -15.36 -9.35 20.69
N LYS A 8 -16.17 -8.49 21.32
CA LYS A 8 -16.95 -7.45 20.65
C LYS A 8 -16.18 -6.13 20.64
N ILE A 9 -16.18 -5.45 19.51
CA ILE A 9 -15.56 -4.15 19.30
C ILE A 9 -16.63 -3.17 18.84
N ASN A 10 -16.84 -2.10 19.61
CA ASN A 10 -17.84 -1.08 19.31
C ASN A 10 -17.42 -0.19 18.15
N LEU A 11 -18.40 0.22 17.36
CA LEU A 11 -18.24 1.15 16.24
C LEU A 11 -18.72 2.55 16.63
N THR A 12 -18.06 3.57 16.09
CA THR A 12 -18.45 4.99 16.30
C THR A 12 -19.84 5.32 15.74
N SER A 13 -20.29 4.55 14.74
CA SER A 13 -21.63 4.65 14.15
C SER A 13 -22.72 3.94 14.93
N GLY A 14 -22.38 3.33 16.06
CA GLY A 14 -23.23 2.43 16.84
C GLY A 14 -23.11 0.97 16.42
N GLY A 15 -23.51 0.07 17.30
CA GLY A 15 -23.35 -1.38 17.13
C GLY A 15 -21.91 -1.86 17.39
N ALA A 16 -21.65 -3.13 17.07
CA ALA A 16 -20.36 -3.76 17.32
C ALA A 16 -20.07 -4.85 16.29
N VAL A 17 -18.78 -5.14 16.08
CA VAL A 17 -18.32 -6.33 15.35
C VAL A 17 -17.81 -7.39 16.33
N THR A 18 -17.90 -8.65 15.93
CA THR A 18 -17.38 -9.79 16.72
C THR A 18 -16.14 -10.36 16.04
N ILE A 19 -15.05 -10.51 16.78
CA ILE A 19 -13.81 -11.09 16.27
C ILE A 19 -13.98 -12.59 16.00
N ILE A 20 -13.62 -13.04 14.80
CA ILE A 20 -13.67 -14.46 14.42
C ILE A 20 -12.29 -15.08 14.49
N LYS A 21 -11.30 -14.48 13.83
CA LYS A 21 -9.89 -14.94 13.83
C LYS A 21 -8.95 -13.86 13.33
N GLU A 22 -7.67 -14.00 13.63
CA GLU A 22 -6.61 -13.20 13.01
C GLU A 22 -6.42 -13.66 11.55
N LEU A 23 -6.27 -12.68 10.62
CA LEU A 23 -5.96 -12.90 9.21
C LEU A 23 -4.50 -12.61 8.88
N GLY A 24 -3.90 -11.65 9.57
CA GLY A 24 -2.52 -11.26 9.37
C GLY A 24 -2.07 -10.18 10.34
N ARG A 25 -0.74 -10.01 10.44
CA ARG A 25 -0.10 -9.07 11.36
C ARG A 25 1.00 -8.31 10.64
N GLY A 26 1.01 -7.01 10.77
CA GLY A 26 2.04 -6.11 10.24
C GLY A 26 2.63 -5.20 11.31
N GLY A 27 3.53 -4.31 10.91
CA GLY A 27 4.21 -3.39 11.83
C GLY A 27 3.28 -2.39 12.52
N GLN A 28 2.22 -1.98 11.86
CA GLN A 28 1.27 -0.97 12.37
C GLN A 28 0.07 -1.60 13.09
N GLY A 29 -0.34 -2.82 12.71
CA GLY A 29 -1.59 -3.39 13.18
C GLY A 29 -1.78 -4.86 12.87
N ILE A 30 -2.91 -5.35 13.32
CA ILE A 30 -3.37 -6.72 13.11
C ILE A 30 -4.68 -6.66 12.34
N VAL A 31 -4.80 -7.49 11.31
CA VAL A 31 -6.05 -7.64 10.56
C VAL A 31 -6.80 -8.86 11.05
N TYR A 32 -8.05 -8.66 11.46
CA TYR A 32 -8.96 -9.72 11.93
C TYR A 32 -10.10 -9.93 10.94
N LEU A 33 -10.52 -11.17 10.80
CA LEU A 33 -11.84 -11.50 10.26
C LEU A 33 -12.87 -11.21 11.36
N VAL A 34 -13.89 -10.46 11.01
CA VAL A 34 -14.98 -10.09 11.94
C VAL A 34 -16.34 -10.39 11.34
N ASP A 35 -17.31 -10.49 12.22
CA ASP A 35 -18.73 -10.55 11.86
C ASP A 35 -19.38 -9.19 12.18
N LEU A 36 -20.00 -8.58 11.19
CA LEU A 36 -20.84 -7.40 11.32
C LEU A 36 -22.26 -7.75 10.90
N ASN A 37 -23.15 -8.04 11.85
CA ASN A 37 -24.55 -8.38 11.60
C ASN A 37 -24.74 -9.53 10.59
N GLY A 38 -23.88 -10.57 10.63
CA GLY A 38 -23.93 -11.71 9.73
C GLY A 38 -23.06 -11.56 8.48
N GLU A 39 -22.53 -10.38 8.21
CA GLU A 39 -21.60 -10.14 7.09
C GLU A 39 -20.13 -10.27 7.55
N LYS A 40 -19.31 -10.97 6.77
CA LYS A 40 -17.87 -11.11 7.02
C LYS A 40 -17.13 -9.90 6.50
N LYS A 41 -16.41 -9.20 7.39
CA LYS A 41 -15.59 -8.03 7.11
C LYS A 41 -14.16 -8.24 7.60
N ALA A 42 -13.27 -7.32 7.28
CA ALA A 42 -11.93 -7.22 7.83
C ALA A 42 -11.85 -6.04 8.80
N LEU A 43 -11.23 -6.24 9.96
CA LEU A 43 -10.90 -5.18 10.92
C LEU A 43 -9.38 -5.02 10.93
N LYS A 44 -8.85 -3.85 10.56
CA LYS A 44 -7.47 -3.46 10.88
C LYS A 44 -7.47 -2.80 12.25
N TRP A 45 -6.79 -3.43 13.21
CA TRP A 45 -6.65 -2.97 14.59
C TRP A 45 -5.23 -2.49 14.83
N TYR A 46 -5.03 -1.25 15.25
CA TYR A 46 -3.70 -0.69 15.47
C TYR A 46 -3.02 -1.27 16.70
N LEU A 47 -1.71 -1.54 16.63
CA LEU A 47 -0.89 -1.98 17.78
C LEU A 47 -0.66 -0.85 18.78
N LYS A 48 -0.52 0.38 18.27
CA LYS A 48 -0.42 1.61 19.05
C LYS A 48 -1.59 2.51 18.66
N SER A 49 -2.23 3.13 19.65
CA SER A 49 -3.30 4.10 19.37
C SER A 49 -2.74 5.21 18.47
N PRO A 50 -3.32 5.46 17.31
CA PRO A 50 -2.92 6.59 16.48
C PRO A 50 -3.23 7.91 17.19
N ASP A 51 -2.51 8.96 16.82
CA ASP A 51 -2.76 10.30 17.33
C ASP A 51 -4.11 10.86 16.85
N ASP A 52 -4.50 12.00 17.40
CA ASP A 52 -5.79 12.60 17.10
C ASP A 52 -5.89 13.12 15.66
N LYS A 53 -4.77 13.56 15.07
CA LYS A 53 -4.74 14.03 13.68
C LYS A 53 -5.04 12.87 12.74
N PHE A 54 -4.33 11.76 12.90
CA PHE A 54 -4.53 10.55 12.10
C PHE A 54 -5.94 9.98 12.28
N TYR A 55 -6.43 9.91 13.52
CA TYR A 55 -7.79 9.42 13.81
C TYR A 55 -8.87 10.29 13.15
N LYS A 56 -8.75 11.62 13.19
CA LYS A 56 -9.66 12.56 12.52
C LYS A 56 -9.62 12.40 11.00
N ASN A 57 -8.43 12.22 10.41
CA ASN A 57 -8.30 11.95 8.98
C ASN A 57 -8.99 10.66 8.58
N LEU A 58 -8.78 9.59 9.36
CA LEU A 58 -9.44 8.31 9.14
C LEU A 58 -10.97 8.42 9.23
N GLN A 59 -11.47 9.20 10.20
CA GLN A 59 -12.89 9.51 10.33
C GLN A 59 -13.44 10.26 9.11
N GLN A 60 -12.68 11.24 8.60
CA GLN A 60 -13.05 11.96 7.39
C GLN A 60 -13.05 11.06 6.15
N ASN A 61 -12.07 10.14 6.05
CA ASN A 61 -12.01 9.16 4.96
C ASN A 61 -13.24 8.23 4.97
N VAL A 62 -13.69 7.77 6.15
CA VAL A 62 -14.94 7.00 6.29
C VAL A 62 -16.15 7.80 5.80
N ILE A 63 -16.25 9.07 6.17
CA ILE A 63 -17.37 9.95 5.76
C ILE A 63 -17.37 10.19 4.24
N ASN A 64 -16.20 10.45 3.66
CA ASN A 64 -16.06 10.76 2.24
C ASN A 64 -16.27 9.55 1.33
N GLY A 65 -16.07 8.33 1.87
CA GLY A 65 -16.16 7.08 1.11
C GLY A 65 -14.97 6.83 0.18
N ALA A 66 -14.96 5.66 -0.44
CA ALA A 66 -13.90 5.22 -1.34
C ALA A 66 -13.88 6.04 -2.64
N PRO A 67 -12.71 6.50 -3.12
CA PRO A 67 -12.60 7.18 -4.42
C PRO A 67 -12.89 6.26 -5.61
N SER A 68 -12.70 4.95 -5.45
CA SER A 68 -13.12 3.93 -6.42
C SER A 68 -13.23 2.56 -5.74
N GLU A 69 -13.86 1.59 -6.43
CA GLU A 69 -14.00 0.21 -5.94
C GLU A 69 -12.66 -0.56 -5.84
N ALA A 70 -11.60 -0.04 -6.46
CA ALA A 70 -10.27 -0.63 -6.37
C ALA A 70 -9.67 -0.53 -4.96
N PHE A 71 -10.17 0.35 -4.10
CA PHE A 71 -9.64 0.54 -2.74
C PHE A 71 -10.42 -0.27 -1.71
N LEU A 72 -9.73 -1.08 -0.90
CA LEU A 72 -10.28 -1.64 0.33
C LEU A 72 -10.34 -0.53 1.39
N TRP A 73 -11.33 0.34 1.23
CA TRP A 73 -11.46 1.58 1.96
C TRP A 73 -12.03 1.37 3.36
N PRO A 74 -11.68 2.23 4.35
CA PRO A 74 -12.36 2.26 5.64
C PRO A 74 -13.87 2.55 5.49
N GLU A 75 -14.71 1.61 5.94
CA GLU A 75 -16.18 1.73 5.91
C GLU A 75 -16.74 2.19 7.26
N TYR A 76 -16.17 1.69 8.36
CA TYR A 76 -16.57 2.03 9.73
C TYR A 76 -15.34 2.21 10.59
N LEU A 77 -15.41 3.16 11.52
CA LEU A 77 -14.37 3.39 12.52
C LEU A 77 -14.80 2.77 13.85
N THR A 78 -13.85 2.13 14.54
CA THR A 78 -14.12 1.66 15.91
C THR A 78 -14.01 2.81 16.89
N GLU A 79 -14.72 2.71 18.02
CA GLU A 79 -14.40 3.55 19.17
C GLU A 79 -12.97 3.31 19.64
N ARG A 80 -12.38 4.28 20.33
CA ARG A 80 -11.14 4.08 21.08
C ARG A 80 -11.43 3.24 22.30
N GLN A 81 -10.94 2.01 22.32
CA GLN A 81 -11.14 1.06 23.41
C GLN A 81 -9.92 0.15 23.55
N PHE A 82 -9.73 -0.43 24.73
CA PHE A 82 -8.57 -1.29 25.03
C PHE A 82 -7.20 -0.65 24.71
N GLY A 83 -7.12 0.69 24.81
CA GLY A 83 -5.89 1.45 24.54
C GLY A 83 -5.55 1.61 23.06
N SER A 84 -6.48 1.29 22.14
CA SER A 84 -6.30 1.47 20.70
C SER A 84 -7.63 1.67 19.97
N CYS A 85 -7.59 1.64 18.63
CA CYS A 85 -8.75 1.68 17.75
C CYS A 85 -8.41 0.97 16.44
N GLY A 86 -9.36 0.95 15.52
CA GLY A 86 -9.19 0.37 14.19
C GLY A 86 -10.32 0.78 13.26
N TYR A 87 -10.34 0.19 12.08
CA TYR A 87 -11.40 0.40 11.12
C TYR A 87 -11.83 -0.90 10.44
N ILE A 88 -13.08 -0.92 10.00
CA ILE A 88 -13.68 -2.02 9.25
C ILE A 88 -13.61 -1.69 7.77
N MET A 89 -13.30 -2.69 6.96
CA MET A 89 -13.27 -2.64 5.51
C MET A 89 -13.82 -3.94 4.90
N LYS A 90 -14.06 -3.94 3.60
CA LYS A 90 -14.43 -5.16 2.86
C LYS A 90 -13.39 -6.26 3.07
N LEU A 91 -13.84 -7.50 3.18
CA LEU A 91 -12.95 -8.65 3.22
C LEU A 91 -12.41 -8.91 1.81
N ARG A 92 -11.09 -9.00 1.68
CA ARG A 92 -10.44 -9.35 0.42
C ARG A 92 -10.79 -10.80 0.01
N PRO A 93 -11.25 -11.03 -1.22
CA PRO A 93 -11.50 -12.37 -1.74
C PRO A 93 -10.20 -13.18 -1.84
N THR A 94 -10.29 -14.49 -1.73
CA THR A 94 -9.13 -15.42 -1.68
C THR A 94 -8.40 -15.61 -3.01
N ASN A 95 -9.02 -15.22 -4.13
CA ASN A 95 -8.44 -15.26 -5.48
C ASN A 95 -7.53 -14.06 -5.80
N TYR A 96 -7.40 -13.09 -4.89
CA TYR A 96 -6.47 -11.97 -5.04
C TYR A 96 -5.18 -12.24 -4.28
N PHE A 97 -4.06 -12.13 -4.96
CA PHE A 97 -2.72 -12.39 -4.44
C PHE A 97 -1.93 -11.09 -4.36
N GLU A 98 -1.14 -10.95 -3.30
CA GLU A 98 -0.22 -9.82 -3.13
C GLU A 98 0.73 -9.71 -4.31
N PHE A 99 1.01 -8.47 -4.74
CA PHE A 99 1.86 -8.19 -5.90
C PHE A 99 3.27 -8.80 -5.78
N SER A 100 3.83 -8.86 -4.58
CA SER A 100 5.10 -9.55 -4.31
C SER A 100 5.14 -11.00 -4.81
N ASN A 101 3.98 -11.71 -4.84
CA ASN A 101 3.93 -13.08 -5.36
C ASN A 101 4.20 -13.15 -6.87
N PHE A 102 3.86 -12.11 -7.62
CA PHE A 102 4.15 -12.03 -9.06
C PHE A 102 5.63 -11.69 -9.29
N LEU A 103 6.19 -10.79 -8.50
CA LEU A 103 7.63 -10.44 -8.57
C LEU A 103 8.53 -11.63 -8.23
N LEU A 104 8.09 -12.49 -7.31
CA LEU A 104 8.80 -13.70 -6.89
C LEU A 104 8.44 -14.93 -7.76
N ALA A 105 7.74 -14.76 -8.87
CA ALA A 105 7.26 -15.82 -9.76
C ALA A 105 6.45 -16.94 -9.06
N LYS A 106 5.91 -16.67 -7.85
CA LYS A 106 5.01 -17.59 -7.14
C LYS A 106 3.61 -17.62 -7.74
N LYS A 107 3.25 -16.55 -8.45
CA LYS A 107 2.02 -16.40 -9.22
C LYS A 107 2.35 -15.79 -10.58
N THR A 108 1.58 -16.18 -11.60
CA THR A 108 1.68 -15.63 -12.95
C THR A 108 0.31 -15.18 -13.43
N PHE A 109 0.25 -14.18 -14.27
CA PHE A 109 -0.98 -13.80 -14.93
C PHE A 109 -1.45 -14.90 -15.91
N ALA A 110 -2.75 -15.10 -15.97
CA ALA A 110 -3.34 -16.06 -16.92
C ALA A 110 -3.12 -15.64 -18.39
N SER A 111 -2.95 -14.34 -18.63
CA SER A 111 -2.67 -13.78 -19.96
C SER A 111 -1.99 -12.41 -19.84
N TYR A 112 -1.37 -11.98 -20.92
CA TYR A 112 -0.85 -10.61 -21.05
C TYR A 112 -1.97 -9.56 -20.94
N THR A 113 -3.17 -9.88 -21.43
CA THR A 113 -4.36 -9.03 -21.30
C THR A 113 -4.74 -8.81 -19.82
N ALA A 114 -4.66 -9.86 -18.98
CA ALA A 114 -4.92 -9.72 -17.55
C ALA A 114 -3.89 -8.81 -16.87
N MET A 115 -2.61 -8.90 -17.24
CA MET A 115 -1.56 -8.02 -16.73
C MET A 115 -1.80 -6.55 -17.14
N LEU A 116 -2.17 -6.30 -18.40
CA LEU A 116 -2.53 -4.95 -18.87
C LEU A 116 -3.76 -4.41 -18.16
N ALA A 117 -4.79 -5.27 -17.94
CA ALA A 117 -5.98 -4.89 -17.19
C ALA A 117 -5.62 -4.45 -15.76
N ALA A 118 -4.70 -5.17 -15.10
CA ALA A 118 -4.22 -4.79 -13.76
C ALA A 118 -3.54 -3.42 -13.78
N ALA A 119 -2.63 -3.17 -14.73
CA ALA A 119 -1.97 -1.88 -14.89
C ALA A 119 -2.99 -0.73 -15.08
N MET A 120 -3.97 -0.93 -15.96
CA MET A 120 -5.02 0.07 -16.23
C MET A 120 -5.89 0.34 -14.98
N LYS A 121 -6.25 -0.70 -14.24
CA LYS A 121 -7.06 -0.55 -13.01
C LYS A 121 -6.29 0.17 -11.90
N ILE A 122 -5.01 -0.11 -11.73
CA ILE A 122 -4.13 0.63 -10.83
C ILE A 122 -4.12 2.11 -11.23
N CYS A 123 -3.82 2.43 -12.49
CA CYS A 123 -3.79 3.81 -12.98
C CYS A 123 -5.12 4.53 -12.77
N ASN A 124 -6.24 3.88 -13.10
CA ASN A 124 -7.58 4.45 -12.94
C ASN A 124 -7.91 4.69 -11.45
N GLY A 125 -7.57 3.75 -10.56
CA GLY A 125 -7.75 3.92 -9.12
C GLY A 125 -7.05 5.18 -8.61
N PHE A 126 -5.76 5.33 -8.93
CA PHE A 126 -4.99 6.52 -8.51
C PHE A 126 -5.43 7.81 -9.19
N MET A 127 -5.88 7.75 -10.45
CA MET A 127 -6.49 8.91 -11.09
C MET A 127 -7.72 9.40 -10.32
N MET A 128 -8.57 8.48 -9.86
CA MET A 128 -9.75 8.82 -9.05
C MET A 128 -9.32 9.34 -7.67
N LEU A 129 -8.37 8.70 -6.99
CA LEU A 129 -7.84 9.17 -5.71
C LEU A 129 -7.35 10.63 -5.80
N HIS A 130 -6.54 10.94 -6.82
CA HIS A 130 -6.00 12.29 -7.04
C HIS A 130 -7.09 13.32 -7.40
N ARG A 131 -8.15 12.89 -8.11
CA ARG A 131 -9.31 13.75 -8.40
C ARG A 131 -10.09 14.11 -7.15
N PHE A 132 -10.14 13.22 -6.16
CA PHE A 132 -10.71 13.49 -4.84
C PHE A 132 -9.83 14.40 -3.96
N GLY A 133 -8.68 14.83 -4.45
CA GLY A 133 -7.75 15.70 -3.73
C GLY A 133 -6.86 15.00 -2.72
N TYR A 134 -6.69 13.68 -2.84
CA TYR A 134 -5.86 12.87 -1.96
C TYR A 134 -4.49 12.54 -2.55
N SER A 135 -3.54 12.18 -1.67
CA SER A 135 -2.31 11.46 -1.97
C SER A 135 -2.22 10.19 -1.11
N TYR A 136 -1.62 9.13 -1.65
CA TYR A 136 -1.59 7.80 -0.98
C TYR A 136 -0.45 7.66 0.02
N GLN A 137 0.71 8.20 -0.30
CA GLN A 137 1.93 8.37 0.53
C GLN A 137 2.71 7.09 0.89
N ASP A 138 2.11 5.90 0.87
CA ASP A 138 2.82 4.63 1.19
C ASP A 138 2.61 3.59 0.09
N LEU A 139 2.89 3.98 -1.17
CA LEU A 139 2.88 3.01 -2.27
C LEU A 139 4.04 2.02 -2.12
N ASN A 140 3.69 0.74 -2.10
CA ASN A 140 4.65 -0.36 -2.12
C ASN A 140 3.98 -1.65 -2.62
N ASP A 141 4.77 -2.68 -2.92
CA ASP A 141 4.32 -3.96 -3.45
C ASP A 141 3.37 -4.75 -2.54
N GLY A 142 3.42 -4.52 -1.23
CA GLY A 142 2.53 -5.17 -0.26
C GLY A 142 1.09 -4.62 -0.25
N ASN A 143 0.86 -3.47 -0.89
CA ASN A 143 -0.44 -2.78 -0.84
C ASN A 143 -1.34 -3.11 -2.03
N PHE A 144 -0.85 -3.85 -3.02
CA PHE A 144 -1.62 -4.27 -4.20
C PHE A 144 -1.92 -5.77 -4.16
N PHE A 145 -3.19 -6.11 -4.31
CA PHE A 145 -3.66 -7.48 -4.46
C PHE A 145 -4.33 -7.63 -5.80
N ILE A 146 -3.94 -8.64 -6.56
CA ILE A 146 -4.34 -8.82 -7.97
C ILE A 146 -4.95 -10.20 -8.16
N ASP A 147 -6.08 -10.26 -8.85
CA ASP A 147 -6.60 -11.51 -9.41
C ASP A 147 -5.85 -11.83 -10.70
N PRO A 148 -5.04 -12.90 -10.75
CA PRO A 148 -4.23 -13.23 -11.92
C PRO A 148 -5.05 -13.62 -13.15
N LYS A 149 -6.33 -14.00 -12.99
CA LYS A 149 -7.20 -14.41 -14.11
C LYS A 149 -7.79 -13.22 -14.84
N THR A 150 -8.25 -12.23 -14.10
CA THR A 150 -8.97 -11.08 -14.65
C THR A 150 -8.13 -9.80 -14.74
N GLY A 151 -7.04 -9.75 -13.99
CA GLY A 151 -6.29 -8.51 -13.76
C GLY A 151 -7.07 -7.51 -12.91
N ASP A 152 -8.03 -7.98 -12.12
CA ASP A 152 -8.69 -7.11 -11.14
C ASP A 152 -7.76 -6.79 -9.98
N VAL A 153 -7.91 -5.58 -9.40
CA VAL A 153 -6.98 -5.05 -8.39
C VAL A 153 -7.71 -4.55 -7.18
N LEU A 154 -7.19 -4.88 -6.01
CA LEU A 154 -7.58 -4.28 -4.74
C LEU A 154 -6.36 -3.63 -4.11
N ILE A 155 -6.52 -2.37 -3.71
CA ILE A 155 -5.48 -1.53 -3.07
C ILE A 155 -5.82 -1.45 -1.58
N CYS A 156 -4.87 -1.85 -0.74
CA CYS A 156 -5.01 -1.93 0.72
C CYS A 156 -4.28 -0.78 1.43
N ASP A 157 -4.32 -0.77 2.76
CA ASP A 157 -3.62 0.21 3.62
C ASP A 157 -3.95 1.67 3.29
N ASN A 158 -5.25 1.92 3.05
CA ASN A 158 -5.77 3.23 2.66
C ASN A 158 -5.92 4.22 3.83
N ASP A 159 -5.54 3.83 5.02
CA ASP A 159 -5.50 4.69 6.21
C ASP A 159 -4.37 5.73 6.17
N ASN A 160 -3.36 5.53 5.31
CA ASN A 160 -2.30 6.49 5.05
C ASN A 160 -2.69 7.58 4.05
N VAL A 161 -3.85 7.47 3.42
CA VAL A 161 -4.36 8.46 2.46
C VAL A 161 -4.68 9.76 3.18
N MET A 162 -4.08 10.85 2.69
CA MET A 162 -4.22 12.20 3.23
C MET A 162 -4.63 13.20 2.13
N PRO A 163 -5.22 14.33 2.49
CA PRO A 163 -5.32 15.46 1.56
C PRO A 163 -3.96 15.81 0.97
N GLN A 164 -3.92 16.23 -0.30
CA GLN A 164 -2.66 16.62 -0.96
C GLN A 164 -1.97 17.75 -0.21
N GLY A 165 -0.65 17.63 -0.05
CA GLY A 165 0.14 18.62 0.68
C GLY A 165 0.16 18.42 2.19
N GLU A 166 -0.48 17.37 2.72
CA GLU A 166 -0.39 16.99 4.12
C GLU A 166 0.45 15.72 4.30
N LYS A 167 1.14 15.62 5.46
CA LYS A 167 1.89 14.41 5.82
C LYS A 167 1.06 13.54 6.77
N SER A 168 0.98 12.24 6.48
CA SER A 168 0.35 11.24 7.36
C SER A 168 1.17 11.00 8.64
N GLY A 169 2.45 11.33 8.63
CA GLY A 169 3.40 10.97 9.68
C GLY A 169 3.97 9.55 9.53
N ILE A 170 3.49 8.79 8.57
CA ILE A 170 4.01 7.46 8.23
C ILE A 170 4.96 7.63 7.05
N MET A 171 6.19 7.14 7.21
CA MET A 171 7.15 7.11 6.11
C MET A 171 6.93 5.84 5.29
N GLY A 172 6.75 6.02 3.98
CA GLY A 172 6.77 4.92 3.02
C GLY A 172 8.15 4.26 2.92
N LYS A 173 8.25 3.21 2.14
CA LYS A 173 9.55 2.57 1.84
C LYS A 173 10.31 3.40 0.80
N ALA A 174 11.52 3.84 1.11
CA ALA A 174 12.37 4.68 0.25
C ALA A 174 12.49 4.14 -1.18
N ARG A 175 12.52 2.82 -1.33
CA ARG A 175 12.57 2.09 -2.59
C ARG A 175 11.47 2.48 -3.59
N TYR A 176 10.29 2.91 -3.10
CA TYR A 176 9.15 3.31 -3.94
C TYR A 176 8.93 4.82 -3.96
N MET A 177 9.59 5.56 -3.07
CA MET A 177 9.35 7.00 -2.87
C MET A 177 10.03 7.82 -3.97
N ALA A 178 9.41 8.92 -4.34
CA ALA A 178 10.04 9.92 -5.18
C ALA A 178 11.29 10.53 -4.49
N PRO A 179 12.38 10.84 -5.22
CA PRO A 179 13.62 11.35 -4.64
C PRO A 179 13.43 12.57 -3.74
N GLU A 180 12.53 13.48 -4.09
CA GLU A 180 12.20 14.66 -3.30
C GLU A 180 11.53 14.28 -1.96
N ILE A 181 10.78 13.17 -1.92
CA ILE A 181 10.15 12.68 -0.69
C ILE A 181 11.19 11.98 0.19
N VAL A 182 12.10 11.22 -0.41
CA VAL A 182 13.26 10.65 0.31
C VAL A 182 14.09 11.76 0.96
N ALA A 183 14.21 12.93 0.32
CA ALA A 183 14.86 14.12 0.85
C ALA A 183 14.04 14.88 1.91
N GLY A 184 12.83 14.42 2.26
CA GLY A 184 11.98 15.01 3.29
C GLY A 184 10.90 15.96 2.78
N GLY A 185 10.65 15.98 1.48
CA GLY A 185 9.58 16.75 0.84
C GLY A 185 8.18 16.39 1.36
N VAL A 186 7.17 17.10 0.88
CA VAL A 186 5.77 16.87 1.23
C VAL A 186 5.11 16.04 0.14
N PRO A 187 4.50 14.90 0.48
CA PRO A 187 3.83 14.03 -0.48
C PRO A 187 2.65 14.73 -1.16
N ASP A 188 2.51 14.46 -2.45
CA ASP A 188 1.41 14.93 -3.27
C ASP A 188 1.09 13.93 -4.41
N LYS A 189 0.20 14.30 -5.31
CA LYS A 189 -0.13 13.48 -6.49
C LYS A 189 1.05 13.22 -7.43
N TYR A 190 2.07 14.06 -7.44
CA TYR A 190 3.22 13.88 -8.34
C TYR A 190 4.19 12.86 -7.76
N SER A 191 4.44 12.92 -6.46
CA SER A 191 5.21 11.89 -5.77
C SER A 191 4.52 10.51 -5.83
N ASP A 192 3.17 10.45 -5.70
CA ASP A 192 2.43 9.21 -5.93
C ASP A 192 2.60 8.69 -7.37
N ARG A 193 2.58 9.56 -8.38
CA ARG A 193 2.80 9.17 -9.79
C ARG A 193 4.19 8.59 -10.02
N PHE A 194 5.22 9.13 -9.36
CA PHE A 194 6.54 8.54 -9.39
C PHE A 194 6.52 7.11 -8.82
N SER A 195 5.99 6.94 -7.62
CA SER A 195 5.88 5.63 -6.97
C SER A 195 5.05 4.65 -7.79
N LEU A 196 3.97 5.14 -8.41
CA LEU A 196 3.14 4.36 -9.32
C LEU A 196 3.91 3.89 -10.55
N THR A 197 4.79 4.76 -11.11
CA THR A 197 5.65 4.40 -12.24
C THR A 197 6.64 3.30 -11.85
N VAL A 198 7.18 3.33 -10.63
CA VAL A 198 8.03 2.25 -10.10
C VAL A 198 7.24 0.93 -10.03
N ILE A 199 6.03 0.94 -9.48
CA ILE A 199 5.16 -0.25 -9.40
C ILE A 199 4.83 -0.80 -10.78
N LEU A 200 4.47 0.05 -11.74
CA LEU A 200 4.14 -0.36 -13.11
C LEU A 200 5.38 -0.90 -13.85
N PHE A 201 6.54 -0.28 -13.65
CA PHE A 201 7.78 -0.83 -14.18
C PHE A 201 8.05 -2.23 -13.65
N MET A 202 7.91 -2.44 -12.34
CA MET A 202 8.07 -3.76 -11.73
C MET A 202 7.03 -4.77 -12.23
N LEU A 203 5.81 -4.33 -12.49
CA LEU A 203 4.74 -5.19 -13.03
C LEU A 203 5.11 -5.74 -14.42
N PHE A 204 5.69 -4.91 -15.29
CA PHE A 204 6.01 -5.30 -16.67
C PHE A 204 7.36 -5.98 -16.82
N TYR A 205 8.35 -5.58 -16.03
CA TYR A 205 9.74 -6.01 -16.21
C TYR A 205 10.24 -6.96 -15.10
N ALA A 206 9.43 -7.23 -14.07
CA ALA A 206 9.81 -8.01 -12.89
C ALA A 206 11.14 -7.54 -12.26
N ASN A 207 11.49 -6.27 -12.44
CA ASN A 207 12.70 -5.65 -11.95
C ASN A 207 12.42 -4.24 -11.45
N HIS A 208 13.29 -3.68 -10.63
CA HIS A 208 13.14 -2.34 -10.09
C HIS A 208 13.88 -1.30 -10.98
N PRO A 209 13.27 -0.13 -11.31
CA PRO A 209 13.86 0.83 -12.25
C PRO A 209 15.18 1.48 -11.77
N PHE A 210 15.47 1.43 -10.47
CA PHE A 210 16.68 2.01 -9.86
C PHE A 210 17.60 0.98 -9.23
N GLU A 211 17.34 -0.33 -9.38
CA GLU A 211 18.17 -1.41 -8.83
C GLU A 211 18.98 -2.08 -9.94
N GLY A 212 20.25 -1.76 -10.00
CA GLY A 212 21.22 -2.26 -10.99
C GLY A 212 22.59 -2.42 -10.37
N ALA A 213 23.64 -2.22 -11.16
CA ALA A 213 25.03 -2.44 -10.77
C ALA A 213 25.44 -1.69 -9.48
N LYS A 214 24.94 -0.46 -9.27
CA LYS A 214 25.21 0.31 -8.04
C LYS A 214 24.63 -0.33 -6.80
N THR A 215 23.37 -0.79 -6.85
CA THR A 215 22.69 -1.38 -5.69
C THR A 215 23.20 -2.79 -5.41
N VAL A 216 23.51 -3.58 -6.45
CA VAL A 216 24.08 -4.93 -6.30
C VAL A 216 25.49 -4.89 -5.69
N ALA A 217 26.27 -3.86 -5.97
CA ALA A 217 27.59 -3.64 -5.37
C ALA A 217 27.54 -3.27 -3.88
N CYS A 218 26.35 -2.90 -3.36
CA CYS A 218 26.16 -2.53 -1.96
C CYS A 218 26.07 -3.78 -1.07
N PRO A 219 26.97 -3.97 -0.09
CA PRO A 219 26.98 -5.18 0.75
C PRO A 219 25.73 -5.29 1.66
N CYS A 220 25.18 -4.15 2.07
CA CYS A 220 24.00 -4.06 2.93
C CYS A 220 23.25 -2.75 2.65
N MET A 221 21.97 -2.86 2.35
CA MET A 221 21.10 -1.70 2.12
C MET A 221 20.69 -1.10 3.47
N THR A 222 21.50 -0.14 3.97
CA THR A 222 21.18 0.62 5.18
C THR A 222 20.32 1.84 4.82
N GLU A 223 19.68 2.46 5.81
CA GLU A 223 18.87 3.68 5.60
C GLU A 223 19.66 4.79 4.88
N SER A 224 20.96 4.95 5.16
CA SER A 224 21.80 5.92 4.48
C SER A 224 22.04 5.57 3.00
N PHE A 225 22.19 4.29 2.67
CA PHE A 225 22.29 3.84 1.29
C PHE A 225 20.97 3.97 0.55
N GLU A 226 19.83 3.66 1.19
CA GLU A 226 18.51 3.87 0.61
C GLU A 226 18.27 5.34 0.26
N LYS A 227 18.56 6.27 1.18
CA LYS A 227 18.48 7.72 0.93
C LYS A 227 19.37 8.19 -0.23
N LYS A 228 20.51 7.55 -0.39
CA LYS A 228 21.45 7.83 -1.47
C LYS A 228 20.94 7.28 -2.80
N PHE A 229 20.68 5.97 -2.89
CA PHE A 229 20.38 5.28 -4.15
C PHE A 229 18.95 5.52 -4.67
N TYR A 230 17.98 5.77 -3.80
CA TYR A 230 16.61 6.13 -4.19
C TYR A 230 16.35 7.64 -4.11
N GLY A 231 17.30 8.43 -3.61
CA GLY A 231 17.24 9.89 -3.49
C GLY A 231 18.24 10.59 -4.40
N SER A 232 19.29 11.17 -3.78
CA SER A 232 20.21 12.09 -4.46
C SER A 232 21.04 11.47 -5.58
N GLU A 233 21.27 10.16 -5.57
CA GLU A 233 22.06 9.42 -6.57
C GLU A 233 21.21 8.37 -7.32
N ALA A 234 19.89 8.55 -7.37
CA ALA A 234 19.02 7.67 -8.13
C ALA A 234 19.36 7.74 -9.62
N VAL A 235 19.71 6.60 -10.21
CA VAL A 235 20.01 6.48 -11.65
C VAL A 235 19.13 5.37 -12.23
N PHE A 236 18.39 5.70 -13.27
CA PHE A 236 17.55 4.73 -13.98
C PHE A 236 18.42 3.65 -14.64
N ILE A 237 18.04 2.38 -14.51
CA ILE A 237 18.86 1.26 -14.99
C ILE A 237 19.06 1.22 -16.51
N TYR A 238 18.22 1.91 -17.28
CA TYR A 238 18.33 2.07 -18.73
C TYR A 238 18.64 3.52 -19.13
N ASP A 239 19.25 4.32 -18.24
CA ASP A 239 19.68 5.66 -18.57
C ASP A 239 20.74 5.62 -19.69
N THR A 240 20.54 6.39 -20.76
CA THR A 240 21.45 6.44 -21.90
C THR A 240 22.63 7.38 -21.68
N GLY A 241 22.51 8.32 -20.75
CA GLY A 241 23.56 9.28 -20.38
C GLY A 241 24.45 8.83 -19.21
N ASP A 242 23.90 7.98 -18.32
CA ASP A 242 24.62 7.44 -17.16
C ASP A 242 24.40 5.92 -17.05
N ASN A 243 25.37 5.15 -17.50
CA ASN A 243 25.33 3.69 -17.46
C ASN A 243 25.89 3.09 -16.14
N SER A 244 26.18 3.90 -15.13
CA SER A 244 26.77 3.46 -13.87
C SER A 244 25.87 2.50 -13.07
N ASN A 245 24.54 2.59 -13.28
CA ASN A 245 23.54 1.71 -12.66
C ASN A 245 22.87 0.77 -13.66
N ARG A 246 23.54 0.42 -14.76
CA ARG A 246 23.00 -0.51 -15.77
C ARG A 246 22.48 -1.81 -15.14
N PRO A 247 21.51 -2.50 -15.78
CA PRO A 247 21.01 -3.78 -15.29
C PRO A 247 22.16 -4.77 -15.05
N ASP A 248 22.22 -5.37 -13.89
CA ASP A 248 23.14 -6.49 -13.67
C ASP A 248 22.55 -7.74 -14.31
N ARG A 249 23.38 -8.53 -15.04
CA ARG A 249 22.96 -9.79 -15.66
C ARG A 249 22.40 -10.81 -14.66
N LYS A 250 22.69 -10.65 -13.36
CA LYS A 250 22.17 -11.50 -12.29
C LYS A 250 20.78 -11.07 -11.79
N SER A 251 20.35 -9.86 -12.08
CA SER A 251 19.05 -9.31 -11.66
C SER A 251 17.95 -9.45 -12.72
N VAL A 252 18.28 -9.96 -13.90
CA VAL A 252 17.29 -10.29 -14.94
C VAL A 252 16.93 -11.76 -14.78
N VAL A 253 15.85 -12.00 -14.07
CA VAL A 253 15.21 -13.32 -13.96
C VAL A 253 14.19 -13.46 -15.08
#